data_c728d3db9f492d5fc7a55170c9db91a2
#
_entry.id   c728d3db9f492d5fc7a55170c9db91a2
#
_cell.length_a   1.000
_cell.length_b   1.000
_cell.length_c   1.000
_cell.angle_alpha   90.00
_cell.angle_beta   90.00
_cell.angle_gamma   90.00
#
_symmetry.space_group_name_H-M   'P 1'
#
loop_
_entity.id
_entity.type
_entity.pdbx_description
1 polymer ?
#
loop_
_entity_poly.entity_id
_entity_poly.type
_entity_poly.pdbx_seq_one_letter_code
_entity_poly.pdbx_strand_id
1 'polypeptide(L)'
;MNITATEFPGLFIMNPTVYNDDRGYFFESYRVEHFINAGLNLDFKQDNQSKSTKGVLRGLHYQLNHGQGKLVSCVMGEIMDVALDIRVGSPTFGKAFSKILNDLDHQAVYIPPGFAHGFCIVSDEAIFQYKCTEKYYPEDEYGISWSDSSLKNVWPIEDPILSNRDMSFSSLSDQDESLLPVFEVA
;
A
#
# COMPACT_ATOMS: atom_id res chain seq x y z
N MET A 1 9.35 1.52 -18.20
CA MET A 1 8.88 1.05 -16.86
C MET A 1 9.07 -0.46 -16.79
N ASN A 2 9.66 -0.98 -15.73
CA ASN A 2 9.77 -2.42 -15.45
C ASN A 2 8.86 -2.78 -14.27
N ILE A 3 7.99 -3.80 -14.44
CA ILE A 3 7.05 -4.28 -13.43
C ILE A 3 7.50 -5.67 -12.99
N THR A 4 7.76 -5.83 -11.70
CA THR A 4 8.33 -7.06 -11.11
C THR A 4 7.37 -7.64 -10.08
N ALA A 5 7.00 -8.92 -10.25
CA ALA A 5 6.23 -9.64 -9.24
C ALA A 5 7.06 -9.85 -7.97
N THR A 6 6.40 -9.88 -6.83
CA THR A 6 7.00 -10.24 -5.54
C THR A 6 6.63 -11.68 -5.16
N GLU A 7 7.06 -12.13 -3.98
CA GLU A 7 6.63 -13.40 -3.40
C GLU A 7 5.15 -13.39 -2.94
N PHE A 8 4.55 -12.21 -2.80
CA PHE A 8 3.14 -12.03 -2.42
C PHE A 8 2.27 -12.10 -3.67
N PRO A 9 1.34 -13.05 -3.80
CA PRO A 9 0.51 -13.20 -4.99
C PRO A 9 -0.28 -11.92 -5.33
N GLY A 10 -0.05 -11.39 -6.53
CA GLY A 10 -0.72 -10.19 -7.05
C GLY A 10 -0.10 -8.85 -6.62
N LEU A 11 0.96 -8.84 -5.80
CA LEU A 11 1.69 -7.63 -5.40
C LEU A 11 2.92 -7.43 -6.30
N PHE A 12 3.06 -6.22 -6.87
CA PHE A 12 4.10 -5.89 -7.84
C PHE A 12 4.82 -4.60 -7.48
N ILE A 13 6.11 -4.55 -7.81
CA ILE A 13 6.95 -3.34 -7.74
C ILE A 13 7.11 -2.75 -9.13
N MET A 14 6.87 -1.44 -9.26
CA MET A 14 7.06 -0.66 -10.47
C MET A 14 8.35 0.14 -10.37
N ASN A 15 9.22 -0.06 -11.37
CA ASN A 15 10.48 0.67 -11.51
C ASN A 15 10.37 1.54 -12.77
N PRO A 16 10.19 2.86 -12.65
CA PRO A 16 10.09 3.74 -13.81
C PRO A 16 11.45 3.90 -14.49
N THR A 17 11.42 4.21 -15.79
CA THR A 17 12.61 4.73 -16.47
C THR A 17 12.60 6.24 -16.30
N VAL A 18 13.58 6.77 -15.57
CA VAL A 18 13.73 8.20 -15.29
C VAL A 18 14.68 8.82 -16.30
N TYR A 19 14.27 9.91 -16.92
CA TYR A 19 15.04 10.71 -17.87
C TYR A 19 15.44 12.01 -17.21
N ASN A 20 16.74 12.25 -17.04
CA ASN A 20 17.29 13.44 -16.41
C ASN A 20 17.92 14.38 -17.46
N ASP A 21 17.69 15.71 -17.31
CA ASP A 21 18.37 16.77 -18.07
C ASP A 21 18.56 18.03 -17.18
N ASP A 22 19.07 19.15 -17.78
CA ASP A 22 19.32 20.39 -17.06
C ASP A 22 18.05 21.06 -16.48
N ARG A 23 16.88 20.60 -16.83
CA ARG A 23 15.57 21.10 -16.31
C ARG A 23 15.04 20.28 -15.13
N GLY A 24 15.66 19.13 -14.82
CA GLY A 24 15.21 18.17 -13.82
C GLY A 24 15.00 16.78 -14.39
N TYR A 25 13.91 16.12 -14.03
CA TYR A 25 13.62 14.75 -14.49
C TYR A 25 12.21 14.64 -15.08
N PHE A 26 12.05 13.61 -15.91
CA PHE A 26 10.76 13.17 -16.44
C PHE A 26 10.69 11.65 -16.40
N PHE A 27 9.53 11.11 -16.02
CA PHE A 27 9.20 9.69 -16.17
C PHE A 27 7.69 9.49 -16.33
N GLU A 28 7.32 8.35 -16.92
CA GLU A 28 5.94 7.91 -16.95
C GLU A 28 5.61 7.25 -15.60
N SER A 29 4.74 7.88 -14.80
CA SER A 29 4.30 7.32 -13.51
C SER A 29 3.23 6.23 -13.68
N TYR A 30 2.48 6.28 -14.79
CA TYR A 30 1.47 5.30 -15.15
C TYR A 30 1.25 5.29 -16.67
N ARG A 31 1.18 4.07 -17.23
CA ARG A 31 0.72 3.82 -18.61
C ARG A 31 0.04 2.46 -18.63
N VAL A 32 -1.23 2.40 -19.02
CA VAL A 32 -2.07 1.19 -18.95
C VAL A 32 -1.44 -0.01 -19.67
N GLU A 33 -0.79 0.20 -20.82
CA GLU A 33 -0.18 -0.87 -21.60
C GLU A 33 0.94 -1.60 -20.85
N HIS A 34 1.69 -0.92 -19.97
CA HIS A 34 2.72 -1.56 -19.15
C HIS A 34 2.11 -2.55 -18.16
N PHE A 35 0.96 -2.19 -17.59
CA PHE A 35 0.24 -3.05 -16.63
C PHE A 35 -0.41 -4.23 -17.36
N ILE A 36 -1.07 -4.01 -18.48
CA ILE A 36 -1.66 -5.09 -19.31
C ILE A 36 -0.58 -6.09 -19.72
N ASN A 37 0.59 -5.63 -20.17
CA ASN A 37 1.71 -6.50 -20.55
C ASN A 37 2.30 -7.30 -19.38
N ALA A 38 2.13 -6.81 -18.15
CA ALA A 38 2.48 -7.52 -16.92
C ALA A 38 1.35 -8.42 -16.38
N GLY A 39 0.24 -8.57 -17.13
CA GLY A 39 -0.92 -9.36 -16.73
C GLY A 39 -1.89 -8.65 -15.77
N LEU A 40 -1.72 -7.34 -15.58
CA LEU A 40 -2.53 -6.53 -14.69
C LEU A 40 -3.54 -5.69 -15.49
N ASN A 41 -4.77 -6.12 -15.56
CA ASN A 41 -5.85 -5.35 -16.17
C ASN A 41 -6.54 -4.50 -15.10
N LEU A 42 -6.03 -3.30 -14.84
CA LEU A 42 -6.44 -2.41 -13.75
C LEU A 42 -7.32 -1.28 -14.29
N ASP A 43 -8.46 -1.06 -13.64
CA ASP A 43 -9.37 0.07 -13.86
C ASP A 43 -9.37 0.96 -12.61
N PHE A 44 -8.64 2.08 -12.64
CA PHE A 44 -8.57 3.00 -11.51
C PHE A 44 -9.72 3.99 -11.53
N LYS A 45 -10.44 4.06 -10.40
CA LYS A 45 -11.67 4.86 -10.22
C LYS A 45 -11.48 6.07 -9.33
N GLN A 46 -10.41 6.12 -8.52
CA GLN A 46 -10.18 7.18 -7.55
C GLN A 46 -8.69 7.42 -7.35
N ASP A 47 -8.29 8.70 -7.32
CA ASP A 47 -6.94 9.13 -6.94
C ASP A 47 -6.98 9.86 -5.61
N ASN A 48 -6.01 9.59 -4.74
CA ASN A 48 -5.87 10.21 -3.44
C ASN A 48 -4.46 10.75 -3.23
N GLN A 49 -4.36 11.86 -2.49
CA GLN A 49 -3.09 12.42 -2.06
C GLN A 49 -3.18 12.87 -0.61
N SER A 50 -2.14 12.59 0.16
CA SER A 50 -1.99 13.10 1.52
C SER A 50 -0.61 13.70 1.73
N LYS A 51 -0.51 14.73 2.58
CA LYS A 51 0.74 15.25 3.12
C LYS A 51 0.75 15.02 4.61
N SER A 52 1.86 14.54 5.15
CA SER A 52 2.02 14.26 6.57
C SER A 52 3.47 14.52 7.01
N THR A 53 3.66 14.75 8.31
CA THR A 53 4.97 14.98 8.94
C THR A 53 5.55 13.68 9.49
N LYS A 54 6.84 13.70 9.79
CA LYS A 54 7.59 12.57 10.38
C LYS A 54 6.85 11.93 11.55
N GLY A 55 6.84 10.61 11.54
CA GLY A 55 6.24 9.80 12.59
C GLY A 55 4.73 9.58 12.47
N VAL A 56 4.05 10.26 11.53
CA VAL A 56 2.64 9.94 11.24
C VAL A 56 2.59 8.57 10.59
N LEU A 57 1.74 7.69 11.14
CA LEU A 57 1.39 6.39 10.56
C LEU A 57 -0.12 6.39 10.27
N ARG A 58 -0.49 5.90 9.09
CA ARG A 58 -1.89 5.73 8.66
C ARG A 58 -2.11 4.28 8.27
N GLY A 59 -3.14 3.65 8.84
CA GLY A 59 -3.50 2.26 8.54
C GLY A 59 -3.42 1.34 9.74
N LEU A 60 -3.47 0.03 9.50
CA LEU A 60 -3.65 -0.58 8.19
C LEU A 60 -5.13 -0.66 7.83
N HIS A 61 -5.49 -0.26 6.62
CA HIS A 61 -6.87 -0.19 6.15
C HIS A 61 -7.15 -1.14 4.99
N TYR A 62 -8.36 -1.71 4.95
CA TYR A 62 -8.88 -2.47 3.82
C TYR A 62 -10.40 -2.28 3.69
N GLN A 63 -10.94 -2.55 2.50
CA GLN A 63 -12.37 -2.70 2.25
C GLN A 63 -12.64 -4.17 1.93
N LEU A 64 -13.72 -4.72 2.50
CA LEU A 64 -14.04 -6.14 2.39
C LEU A 64 -14.88 -6.43 1.13
N ASN A 65 -16.06 -5.80 1.03
CA ASN A 65 -17.01 -6.06 -0.06
C ASN A 65 -16.66 -5.30 -1.35
N HIS A 66 -16.00 -4.16 -1.21
CA HIS A 66 -15.54 -3.29 -2.30
C HIS A 66 -14.01 -3.22 -2.29
N GLY A 67 -13.36 -4.38 -2.38
CA GLY A 67 -11.92 -4.49 -2.27
C GLY A 67 -11.17 -3.55 -3.21
N GLN A 68 -10.27 -2.73 -2.66
CA GLN A 68 -9.47 -1.77 -3.41
C GLN A 68 -8.08 -2.32 -3.70
N GLY A 69 -7.75 -2.49 -4.99
CA GLY A 69 -6.36 -2.53 -5.43
C GLY A 69 -5.78 -1.12 -5.40
N LYS A 70 -4.55 -0.95 -4.93
CA LYS A 70 -3.91 0.36 -4.74
C LYS A 70 -2.57 0.41 -5.48
N LEU A 71 -2.38 1.43 -6.32
CA LEU A 71 -1.07 1.76 -6.89
C LEU A 71 -0.52 2.96 -6.11
N VAL A 72 0.47 2.72 -5.27
CA VAL A 72 0.98 3.68 -4.29
C VAL A 72 2.36 4.20 -4.65
N SER A 73 2.64 5.47 -4.35
CA SER A 73 3.94 6.12 -4.58
C SER A 73 4.17 7.25 -3.58
N CYS A 74 5.44 7.54 -3.29
CA CYS A 74 5.88 8.73 -2.58
C CYS A 74 6.38 9.76 -3.59
N VAL A 75 5.69 10.91 -3.71
CA VAL A 75 6.03 11.95 -4.71
C VAL A 75 6.94 13.03 -4.12
N MET A 76 7.07 13.10 -2.81
CA MET A 76 8.00 13.95 -2.08
C MET A 76 8.35 13.31 -0.74
N GLY A 77 9.63 13.29 -0.39
CA GLY A 77 10.13 12.72 0.86
C GLY A 77 10.26 11.20 0.83
N GLU A 78 10.14 10.57 2.00
CA GLU A 78 10.36 9.14 2.18
C GLU A 78 9.33 8.55 3.15
N ILE A 79 8.81 7.38 2.82
CA ILE A 79 7.86 6.61 3.63
C ILE A 79 8.30 5.14 3.74
N MET A 80 7.92 4.49 4.84
CA MET A 80 7.82 3.02 4.91
C MET A 80 6.39 2.63 4.54
N ASP A 81 6.23 1.97 3.41
CA ASP A 81 4.95 1.41 2.92
C ASP A 81 4.82 -0.05 3.34
N VAL A 82 3.66 -0.45 3.85
CA VAL A 82 3.42 -1.79 4.40
C VAL A 82 2.10 -2.35 3.93
N ALA A 83 2.12 -3.56 3.39
CA ALA A 83 0.95 -4.32 2.97
C ALA A 83 0.94 -5.69 3.68
N LEU A 84 -0.02 -5.90 4.57
CA LEU A 84 -0.23 -7.17 5.29
C LEU A 84 -1.23 -8.03 4.50
N ASP A 85 -0.84 -9.23 4.11
CA ASP A 85 -1.75 -10.17 3.46
C ASP A 85 -2.74 -10.75 4.49
N ILE A 86 -4.00 -10.37 4.36
CA ILE A 86 -5.09 -10.82 5.25
C ILE A 86 -6.09 -11.75 4.54
N ARG A 87 -5.75 -12.26 3.35
CA ARG A 87 -6.61 -13.15 2.56
C ARG A 87 -6.55 -14.58 3.10
N VAL A 88 -7.64 -15.05 3.67
CA VAL A 88 -7.77 -16.42 4.18
C VAL A 88 -7.48 -17.42 3.06
N GLY A 89 -6.57 -18.36 3.31
CA GLY A 89 -6.11 -19.34 2.33
C GLY A 89 -4.95 -18.90 1.43
N SER A 90 -4.46 -17.66 1.57
CA SER A 90 -3.26 -17.21 0.85
C SER A 90 -1.99 -17.90 1.37
N PRO A 91 -1.01 -18.26 0.50
CA PRO A 91 0.28 -18.79 0.93
C PRO A 91 1.11 -17.78 1.75
N THR A 92 0.74 -16.52 1.70
CA THR A 92 1.37 -15.41 2.46
C THR A 92 0.45 -14.80 3.52
N PHE A 93 -0.65 -15.46 3.87
CA PHE A 93 -1.55 -15.00 4.94
C PHE A 93 -0.77 -14.70 6.23
N GLY A 94 -1.04 -13.53 6.82
CA GLY A 94 -0.39 -13.04 8.03
C GLY A 94 1.06 -12.60 7.84
N LYS A 95 1.59 -12.55 6.61
CA LYS A 95 2.90 -11.99 6.30
C LYS A 95 2.78 -10.55 5.79
N ALA A 96 3.75 -9.73 6.15
CA ALA A 96 3.82 -8.33 5.72
C ALA A 96 4.88 -8.14 4.62
N PHE A 97 4.50 -7.53 3.53
CA PHE A 97 5.41 -6.88 2.60
C PHE A 97 5.71 -5.47 3.12
N SER A 98 6.97 -5.06 3.09
CA SER A 98 7.35 -3.69 3.42
C SER A 98 8.39 -3.15 2.45
N LYS A 99 8.31 -1.84 2.16
CA LYS A 99 9.23 -1.18 1.24
C LYS A 99 9.35 0.30 1.55
N ILE A 100 10.59 0.82 1.52
CA ILE A 100 10.82 2.27 1.46
C ILE A 100 10.44 2.75 0.07
N LEU A 101 9.57 3.76 0.01
CA LEU A 101 9.24 4.53 -1.19
C LEU A 101 9.68 5.97 -0.98
N ASN A 102 10.29 6.58 -1.98
CA ASN A 102 10.83 7.93 -1.91
C ASN A 102 10.79 8.65 -3.27
N ASP A 103 11.08 9.93 -3.26
CA ASP A 103 11.14 10.80 -4.43
C ASP A 103 12.49 10.77 -5.20
N LEU A 104 13.39 9.86 -4.84
CA LEU A 104 14.67 9.65 -5.53
C LEU A 104 14.59 8.49 -6.52
N ASP A 105 14.06 7.34 -6.05
CA ASP A 105 13.92 6.14 -6.86
C ASP A 105 12.64 6.15 -7.70
N HIS A 106 11.65 6.95 -7.31
CA HIS A 106 10.33 7.07 -7.96
C HIS A 106 9.60 5.73 -8.12
N GLN A 107 9.94 4.73 -7.31
CA GLN A 107 9.30 3.44 -7.35
C GLN A 107 7.84 3.54 -6.87
N ALA A 108 7.01 2.65 -7.39
CA ALA A 108 5.64 2.49 -6.93
C ALA A 108 5.37 1.01 -6.62
N VAL A 109 4.33 0.76 -5.83
CA VAL A 109 3.89 -0.61 -5.50
C VAL A 109 2.43 -0.75 -5.88
N TYR A 110 2.09 -1.81 -6.60
CA TYR A 110 0.70 -2.23 -6.75
C TYR A 110 0.39 -3.29 -5.69
N ILE A 111 -0.59 -2.99 -4.86
CA ILE A 111 -1.11 -3.83 -3.78
C ILE A 111 -2.50 -4.29 -4.22
N PRO A 112 -2.77 -5.59 -4.43
CA PRO A 112 -4.07 -6.06 -4.86
C PRO A 112 -5.12 -5.95 -3.75
N PRO A 113 -6.42 -6.08 -4.07
CA PRO A 113 -7.46 -6.24 -3.04
C PRO A 113 -7.13 -7.38 -2.08
N GLY A 114 -7.56 -7.24 -0.83
CA GLY A 114 -7.38 -8.26 0.20
C GLY A 114 -6.09 -8.12 1.02
N PHE A 115 -5.36 -7.02 0.85
CA PHE A 115 -4.30 -6.62 1.78
C PHE A 115 -4.80 -5.50 2.69
N ALA A 116 -4.40 -5.54 3.96
CA ALA A 116 -4.47 -4.38 4.84
C ALA A 116 -3.24 -3.52 4.58
N HIS A 117 -3.45 -2.25 4.22
CA HIS A 117 -2.41 -1.34 3.77
C HIS A 117 -2.23 -0.15 4.72
N GLY A 118 -1.00 0.20 4.98
CA GLY A 118 -0.63 1.37 5.76
C GLY A 118 0.76 1.89 5.42
N PHE A 119 1.09 3.07 5.90
CA PHE A 119 2.42 3.68 5.70
C PHE A 119 2.81 4.58 6.85
N CYS A 120 4.12 4.74 7.06
CA CYS A 120 4.71 5.64 8.06
C CYS A 120 5.66 6.63 7.39
N ILE A 121 5.61 7.90 7.81
CA ILE A 121 6.50 8.95 7.30
C ILE A 121 7.87 8.85 7.97
N VAL A 122 8.92 8.70 7.16
CA VAL A 122 10.32 8.56 7.60
C VAL A 122 11.07 9.88 7.51
N SER A 123 10.90 10.64 6.41
CA SER A 123 11.45 11.99 6.25
C SER A 123 10.73 13.02 7.11
N ASP A 124 11.21 14.27 7.18
CA ASP A 124 10.58 15.34 7.96
C ASP A 124 9.12 15.58 7.53
N GLU A 125 8.85 15.50 6.23
CA GLU A 125 7.53 15.47 5.65
C GLU A 125 7.52 14.61 4.39
N ALA A 126 6.35 14.08 4.01
CA ALA A 126 6.19 13.37 2.74
C ALA A 126 4.81 13.65 2.13
N ILE A 127 4.76 13.57 0.79
CA ILE A 127 3.54 13.53 0.00
C ILE A 127 3.38 12.12 -0.56
N PHE A 128 2.33 11.46 -0.13
CA PHE A 128 1.93 10.13 -0.55
C PHE A 128 0.75 10.21 -1.51
N GLN A 129 0.85 9.54 -2.64
CA GLN A 129 -0.19 9.50 -3.66
C GLN A 129 -0.52 8.05 -4.01
N TYR A 130 -1.82 7.77 -4.24
CA TYR A 130 -2.24 6.44 -4.66
C TYR A 130 -3.51 6.47 -5.50
N LYS A 131 -3.57 5.54 -6.46
CA LYS A 131 -4.74 5.23 -7.29
C LYS A 131 -5.44 4.00 -6.74
N CYS A 132 -6.77 4.01 -6.74
CA CYS A 132 -7.60 2.89 -6.27
C CYS A 132 -8.43 2.30 -7.41
N THR A 133 -8.50 0.97 -7.48
CA THR A 133 -9.36 0.26 -8.45
C THR A 133 -10.84 0.29 -8.06
N GLU A 134 -11.16 0.68 -6.83
CA GLU A 134 -12.54 0.89 -6.37
C GLU A 134 -12.63 2.19 -5.56
N LYS A 135 -13.84 2.77 -5.48
CA LYS A 135 -14.12 3.98 -4.70
C LYS A 135 -14.02 3.70 -3.20
N TYR A 136 -13.89 4.76 -2.44
CA TYR A 136 -13.94 4.68 -0.98
C TYR A 136 -15.40 4.53 -0.50
N TYR A 137 -15.63 3.51 0.32
CA TYR A 137 -16.90 3.24 1.01
C TYR A 137 -16.65 3.25 2.52
N PRO A 138 -17.00 4.34 3.23
CA PRO A 138 -16.74 4.47 4.66
C PRO A 138 -17.32 3.34 5.52
N GLU A 139 -18.48 2.81 5.11
CA GLU A 139 -19.18 1.73 5.79
C GLU A 139 -18.58 0.34 5.57
N ASP A 140 -17.70 0.20 4.57
CA ASP A 140 -17.00 -1.04 4.22
C ASP A 140 -15.51 -1.00 4.59
N GLU A 141 -15.07 0.04 5.31
CA GLU A 141 -13.68 0.17 5.72
C GLU A 141 -13.43 -0.45 7.08
N TYR A 142 -12.49 -1.40 7.09
CA TYR A 142 -11.96 -2.11 8.25
C TYR A 142 -10.47 -1.83 8.42
N GLY A 143 -9.88 -2.30 9.52
CA GLY A 143 -8.46 -2.15 9.74
C GLY A 143 -7.85 -3.21 10.65
N ILE A 144 -6.53 -3.34 10.53
CA ILE A 144 -5.67 -4.15 11.41
C ILE A 144 -4.77 -3.22 12.20
N SER A 145 -4.57 -3.52 13.48
CA SER A 145 -3.69 -2.75 14.35
C SER A 145 -2.28 -2.60 13.76
N TRP A 146 -1.75 -1.39 13.76
CA TRP A 146 -0.35 -1.13 13.37
C TRP A 146 0.66 -1.89 14.24
N SER A 147 0.29 -2.24 15.48
CA SER A 147 1.12 -2.98 16.44
C SER A 147 0.87 -4.50 16.42
N ASP A 148 0.19 -5.01 15.36
CA ASP A 148 0.01 -6.44 15.19
C ASP A 148 1.33 -7.21 15.24
N SER A 149 1.30 -8.42 15.78
CA SER A 149 2.50 -9.26 15.96
C SER A 149 3.20 -9.59 14.64
N SER A 150 2.47 -9.66 13.53
CA SER A 150 3.02 -9.87 12.17
C SER A 150 3.79 -8.65 11.65
N LEU A 151 3.62 -7.48 12.28
CA LEU A 151 4.30 -6.23 11.93
C LEU A 151 5.47 -5.91 12.88
N LYS A 152 5.84 -6.85 13.74
CA LYS A 152 6.97 -6.67 14.65
C LYS A 152 8.26 -6.37 13.88
N ASN A 153 8.93 -5.28 14.23
CA ASN A 153 10.15 -4.76 13.59
C ASN A 153 9.99 -4.33 12.11
N VAL A 154 8.77 -4.15 11.63
CA VAL A 154 8.51 -3.64 10.27
C VAL A 154 8.61 -2.11 10.25
N TRP A 155 8.04 -1.46 11.25
CA TRP A 155 8.02 0.00 11.33
C TRP A 155 9.35 0.57 11.82
N PRO A 156 9.85 1.66 11.20
CA PRO A 156 11.07 2.35 11.63
C PRO A 156 10.83 3.32 12.80
N ILE A 157 9.73 3.15 13.52
CA ILE A 157 9.26 4.02 14.61
C ILE A 157 8.59 3.20 15.71
N GLU A 158 8.85 3.56 16.97
CA GLU A 158 8.29 2.89 18.15
C GLU A 158 6.99 3.54 18.65
N ASP A 159 6.85 4.86 18.47
CA ASP A 159 5.71 5.65 18.98
C ASP A 159 5.13 6.54 17.86
N PRO A 160 4.29 5.97 16.95
CA PRO A 160 3.74 6.70 15.84
C PRO A 160 2.62 7.67 16.24
N ILE A 161 2.47 8.72 15.45
CA ILE A 161 1.32 9.62 15.51
C ILE A 161 0.17 9.00 14.72
N LEU A 162 -0.90 8.62 15.42
CA LEU A 162 -2.05 7.92 14.86
C LEU A 162 -3.34 8.75 14.96
N SER A 163 -4.29 8.47 14.10
CA SER A 163 -5.67 8.91 14.30
C SER A 163 -6.35 8.09 15.40
N ASN A 164 -7.41 8.64 16.02
CA ASN A 164 -8.22 7.90 17.00
C ASN A 164 -8.77 6.58 16.41
N ARG A 165 -9.07 6.58 15.13
CA ARG A 165 -9.55 5.40 14.41
C ARG A 165 -8.45 4.34 14.30
N ASP A 166 -7.25 4.71 13.85
CA ASP A 166 -6.14 3.77 13.67
C ASP A 166 -5.69 3.15 15.00
N MET A 167 -5.84 3.88 16.10
CA MET A 167 -5.60 3.37 17.46
C MET A 167 -6.63 2.33 17.92
N SER A 168 -7.81 2.29 17.32
CA SER A 168 -8.92 1.42 17.76
C SER A 168 -8.95 0.06 17.07
N PHE A 169 -8.10 -0.19 16.07
CA PHE A 169 -8.10 -1.44 15.33
C PHE A 169 -7.54 -2.60 16.16
N SER A 170 -8.17 -3.77 16.04
CA SER A 170 -7.73 -5.02 16.66
C SER A 170 -6.60 -5.67 15.87
N SER A 171 -5.87 -6.60 16.49
CA SER A 171 -4.89 -7.44 15.82
C SER A 171 -5.55 -8.41 14.84
N LEU A 172 -4.79 -8.94 13.87
CA LEU A 172 -5.28 -9.91 12.88
C LEU A 172 -5.83 -11.17 13.56
N SER A 173 -5.17 -11.64 14.63
CA SER A 173 -5.61 -12.80 15.41
C SER A 173 -6.95 -12.62 16.11
N ASP A 174 -7.36 -11.38 16.35
CA ASP A 174 -8.59 -11.04 17.07
C ASP A 174 -9.73 -10.63 16.12
N GLN A 175 -9.46 -10.66 14.78
CA GLN A 175 -10.49 -10.37 13.79
C GLN A 175 -11.47 -11.55 13.66
N ASP A 176 -12.73 -11.22 13.44
CA ASP A 176 -13.70 -12.20 12.97
C ASP A 176 -13.33 -12.63 11.54
N GLU A 177 -13.16 -13.94 11.31
CA GLU A 177 -12.78 -14.48 10.00
C GLU A 177 -13.76 -14.08 8.90
N SER A 178 -15.04 -13.87 9.23
CA SER A 178 -16.05 -13.40 8.28
C SER A 178 -15.81 -11.97 7.77
N LEU A 179 -14.95 -11.20 8.45
CA LEU A 179 -14.53 -9.87 8.05
C LEU A 179 -13.20 -9.87 7.28
N LEU A 180 -12.62 -11.04 7.02
CA LEU A 180 -11.40 -11.16 6.25
C LEU A 180 -11.71 -11.59 4.80
N PRO A 181 -10.99 -11.02 3.81
CA PRO A 181 -11.12 -11.43 2.42
C PRO A 181 -10.61 -12.87 2.22
N VAL A 182 -11.16 -13.56 1.23
CA VAL A 182 -10.72 -14.91 0.83
C VAL A 182 -9.73 -14.80 -0.35
N PHE A 183 -8.70 -15.64 -0.34
CA PHE A 183 -7.76 -15.74 -1.44
C PHE A 183 -8.36 -16.53 -2.59
N GLU A 184 -8.50 -15.90 -3.76
CA GLU A 184 -8.91 -16.54 -5.00
C GLU A 184 -7.65 -16.80 -5.86
N VAL A 185 -7.49 -18.05 -6.26
CA VAL A 185 -6.43 -18.41 -7.22
C VAL A 185 -6.86 -17.92 -8.60
N ALA A 186 -6.13 -16.94 -9.16
CA ALA A 186 -6.39 -16.40 -10.50
C ALA A 186 -5.98 -17.37 -11.62
#